data_7c8f66f9518f0cece47d43c00e7f6ff9
#
_entry.id   7c8f66f9518f0cece47d43c00e7f6ff9
#
_cell.length_a   1.000
_cell.length_b   1.000
_cell.length_c   1.000
_cell.angle_alpha   90.00
_cell.angle_beta   90.00
_cell.angle_gamma   90.00
#
_symmetry.space_group_name_H-M   'P 1'
#
loop_
_entity.id
_entity.type
_entity.pdbx_description
1 polymer ?
#
loop_
_entity_poly.entity_id
_entity_poly.type
_entity_poly.pdbx_seq_one_letter_code
_entity_poly.pdbx_strand_id
1 'polypeptide(L)'
;MKKTWLITGCSSGLGRSLAKETLKQGYNVVVTARNTDTIQEIVDQYPQSALGIALDVTNQESIRNAVKQAIDYFGSIDILVNNAGYGYRSAIEE
;
A
#
# COMPACT_ATOMS: atom_id res chain seq x y z
N MET A 1 -18.83 3.18 -5.10
CA MET A 1 -17.45 3.08 -5.53
C MET A 1 -16.58 2.54 -4.45
N LYS A 2 -15.57 1.81 -4.83
CA LYS A 2 -14.68 1.25 -3.84
C LYS A 2 -13.74 2.32 -3.34
N LYS A 3 -13.43 2.28 -2.07
CA LYS A 3 -12.41 3.16 -1.54
C LYS A 3 -11.04 2.58 -1.82
N THR A 4 -10.07 3.43 -1.93
CA THR A 4 -8.69 3.06 -2.22
C THR A 4 -7.81 3.33 -1.01
N TRP A 5 -7.09 2.31 -0.59
CA TRP A 5 -6.17 2.40 0.52
C TRP A 5 -4.74 2.36 -0.01
N LEU A 6 -3.87 3.16 0.54
CA LEU A 6 -2.44 3.03 0.26
C LEU A 6 -1.80 2.59 1.57
N ILE A 7 -1.15 1.44 1.59
CA ILE A 7 -0.56 0.88 2.79
C ILE A 7 0.92 0.73 2.58
N THR A 8 1.72 1.26 3.48
CA THR A 8 3.17 1.14 3.36
C THR A 8 3.66 -0.05 4.16
N GLY A 9 4.79 -0.59 3.74
CA GLY A 9 5.43 -1.67 4.50
C GLY A 9 4.69 -2.99 4.45
N CYS A 10 4.28 -3.42 3.26
CA CYS A 10 3.47 -4.62 3.13
C CYS A 10 4.28 -5.89 2.94
N SER A 11 5.59 -5.83 3.03
CA SER A 11 6.41 -7.02 2.78
C SER A 11 6.24 -8.07 3.86
N SER A 12 5.90 -7.68 5.05
CA SER A 12 5.74 -8.63 6.15
C SER A 12 4.91 -8.02 7.26
N GLY A 13 4.57 -8.84 8.23
CA GLY A 13 3.95 -8.39 9.46
C GLY A 13 2.59 -7.76 9.28
N LEU A 14 2.36 -6.72 10.04
CA LEU A 14 1.06 -6.10 10.12
C LEU A 14 0.65 -5.47 8.80
N GLY A 15 1.56 -4.84 8.10
CA GLY A 15 1.22 -4.23 6.82
C GLY A 15 0.75 -5.25 5.80
N ARG A 16 1.40 -6.41 5.76
CA ARG A 16 1.01 -7.46 4.85
C ARG A 16 -0.37 -8.02 5.22
N SER A 17 -0.61 -8.24 6.51
CA SER A 17 -1.90 -8.74 6.96
C SER A 17 -3.02 -7.76 6.67
N LEU A 18 -2.76 -6.49 6.89
CA LEU A 18 -3.76 -5.45 6.65
C LEU A 18 -4.08 -5.35 5.17
N ALA A 19 -3.05 -5.40 4.31
CA ALA A 19 -3.28 -5.32 2.87
C ALA A 19 -4.15 -6.49 2.40
N LYS A 20 -3.85 -7.69 2.86
CA LYS A 20 -4.63 -8.87 2.46
C LYS A 20 -6.05 -8.78 2.96
N GLU A 21 -6.24 -8.36 4.20
CA GLU A 21 -7.58 -8.27 4.75
C GLU A 21 -8.40 -7.18 4.05
N THR A 22 -7.77 -6.05 3.76
CA THR A 22 -8.47 -4.95 3.09
C THR A 22 -8.90 -5.36 1.69
N LEU A 23 -8.04 -6.08 0.98
CA LEU A 23 -8.41 -6.60 -0.34
C LEU A 23 -9.54 -7.62 -0.24
N LYS A 24 -9.50 -8.45 0.79
CA LYS A 24 -10.54 -9.45 0.98
C LYS A 24 -11.89 -8.79 1.23
N GLN A 25 -11.89 -7.62 1.86
CA GLN A 25 -13.12 -6.89 2.12
C GLN A 25 -13.65 -6.17 0.87
N GLY A 26 -12.92 -6.19 -0.22
CA GLY A 26 -13.41 -5.62 -1.46
C GLY A 26 -12.92 -4.22 -1.78
N TYR A 27 -11.96 -3.71 -1.03
CA TYR A 27 -11.41 -2.40 -1.32
C TYR A 27 -10.28 -2.47 -2.33
N ASN A 28 -9.94 -1.35 -2.92
CA ASN A 28 -8.74 -1.24 -3.71
C ASN A 28 -7.57 -0.94 -2.78
N VAL A 29 -6.43 -1.54 -3.02
CA VAL A 29 -5.26 -1.33 -2.17
C VAL A 29 -4.02 -1.12 -3.01
N VAL A 30 -3.30 -0.04 -2.72
CA VAL A 30 -1.97 0.16 -3.26
C VAL A 30 -1.03 -0.50 -2.26
N VAL A 31 -0.47 -1.62 -2.66
CA VAL A 31 0.36 -2.46 -1.80
C VAL A 31 1.80 -2.06 -2.04
N THR A 32 2.48 -1.55 -1.03
CA THR A 32 3.82 -1.03 -1.24
C THR A 32 4.86 -1.74 -0.40
N ALA A 33 6.06 -1.81 -0.92
CA ALA A 33 7.20 -2.36 -0.23
C ALA A 33 8.45 -1.85 -0.94
N ARG A 34 9.60 -1.91 -0.30
CA ARG A 34 10.82 -1.51 -0.99
C ARG A 34 11.11 -2.44 -2.14
N ASN A 35 10.87 -3.72 -1.98
CA ASN A 35 11.08 -4.71 -3.04
C ASN A 35 9.73 -5.29 -3.40
N THR A 36 9.27 -5.04 -4.59
CA THR A 36 7.94 -5.49 -5.01
C THR A 36 7.84 -6.99 -5.16
N ASP A 37 8.96 -7.70 -5.26
CA ASP A 37 8.90 -9.16 -5.30
C ASP A 37 8.25 -9.71 -4.04
N THR A 38 8.39 -9.02 -2.92
CA THR A 38 7.85 -9.51 -1.65
C THR A 38 6.34 -9.39 -1.57
N ILE A 39 5.74 -8.60 -2.45
CA ILE A 39 4.30 -8.39 -2.43
C ILE A 39 3.61 -8.89 -3.69
N GLN A 40 4.39 -9.50 -4.60
CA GLN A 40 3.82 -9.93 -5.87
C GLN A 40 2.71 -10.96 -5.67
N GLU A 41 2.85 -11.80 -4.67
CA GLU A 41 1.84 -12.80 -4.36
C GLU A 41 0.49 -12.16 -4.04
N ILE A 42 0.51 -11.06 -3.31
CA ILE A 42 -0.73 -10.35 -2.96
C ILE A 42 -1.35 -9.76 -4.22
N VAL A 43 -0.53 -9.13 -5.04
CA VAL A 43 -1.04 -8.50 -6.26
C VAL A 43 -1.62 -9.56 -7.20
N ASP A 44 -0.97 -10.71 -7.28
CA ASP A 44 -1.45 -11.78 -8.15
C ASP A 44 -2.79 -12.34 -7.71
N GLN A 45 -3.07 -12.31 -6.41
CA GLN A 45 -4.34 -12.81 -5.91
C GLN A 45 -5.49 -11.83 -6.16
N TYR A 46 -5.19 -10.56 -6.31
CA TYR A 46 -6.21 -9.52 -6.50
C TYR A 46 -5.81 -8.61 -7.66
N PRO A 47 -5.72 -9.14 -8.87
CA PRO A 47 -5.13 -8.39 -9.97
C PRO A 47 -5.87 -7.12 -10.37
N GLN A 48 -7.15 -7.02 -10.02
CA GLN A 48 -7.89 -5.83 -10.36
C GLN A 48 -8.00 -4.85 -9.21
N SER A 49 -7.75 -5.28 -8.00
CA SER A 49 -7.91 -4.44 -6.82
C SER A 49 -6.60 -4.07 -6.16
N ALA A 50 -5.52 -4.76 -6.49
CA ALA A 50 -4.23 -4.49 -5.87
C ALA A 50 -3.29 -3.89 -6.90
N LEU A 51 -2.60 -2.85 -6.52
CA LEU A 51 -1.55 -2.26 -7.35
C LEU A 51 -0.27 -2.30 -6.54
N GLY A 52 0.75 -2.96 -7.03
CA GLY A 52 2.02 -3.08 -6.32
C GLY A 52 2.97 -1.98 -6.76
N ILE A 53 3.52 -1.26 -5.81
CA ILE A 53 4.43 -0.16 -6.09
C ILE A 53 5.63 -0.26 -5.18
N ALA A 54 6.81 -0.08 -5.74
CA ALA A 54 8.02 0.03 -4.94
C ALA A 54 8.02 1.36 -4.24
N LEU A 55 8.21 1.36 -2.93
CA LEU A 55 8.16 2.59 -2.17
C LEU A 55 9.21 2.58 -1.07
N ASP A 56 10.04 3.60 -1.07
CA ASP A 56 11.00 3.84 -0.01
C ASP A 56 10.48 5.03 0.77
N VAL A 57 9.98 4.81 1.98
CA VAL A 57 9.35 5.87 2.76
C VAL A 57 10.34 6.93 3.24
N THR A 58 11.63 6.66 3.11
CA THR A 58 12.63 7.67 3.48
C THR A 58 12.96 8.59 2.31
N ASN A 59 12.40 8.35 1.14
CA ASN A 59 12.68 9.13 -0.05
C ASN A 59 11.42 9.84 -0.49
N GLN A 60 11.40 11.16 -0.40
CA GLN A 60 10.20 11.92 -0.73
C GLN A 60 9.77 11.79 -2.17
N GLU A 61 10.73 11.66 -3.08
CA GLU A 61 10.37 11.48 -4.46
C GLU A 61 9.69 10.14 -4.71
N SER A 62 10.15 9.11 -4.03
CA SER A 62 9.53 7.80 -4.10
C SER A 62 8.08 7.87 -3.62
N ILE A 63 7.83 8.60 -2.54
CA ILE A 63 6.49 8.77 -2.01
C ILE A 63 5.61 9.49 -3.02
N ARG A 64 6.11 10.58 -3.60
CA ARG A 64 5.32 11.32 -4.57
C ARG A 64 4.98 10.48 -5.79
N ASN A 65 5.95 9.70 -6.28
CA ASN A 65 5.71 8.85 -7.43
C ASN A 65 4.67 7.77 -7.11
N ALA A 66 4.72 7.20 -5.91
CA ALA A 66 3.76 6.18 -5.53
C ALA A 66 2.35 6.76 -5.45
N VAL A 67 2.21 7.93 -4.87
CA VAL A 67 0.92 8.60 -4.77
C VAL A 67 0.39 8.91 -6.16
N LYS A 68 1.25 9.42 -7.05
CA LYS A 68 0.82 9.74 -8.39
C LYS A 68 0.36 8.50 -9.14
N GLN A 69 1.10 7.42 -9.05
CA GLN A 69 0.72 6.19 -9.73
C GLN A 69 -0.59 5.65 -9.18
N ALA A 70 -0.78 5.75 -7.87
CA ALA A 70 -2.00 5.26 -7.25
C ALA A 70 -3.21 6.07 -7.72
N ILE A 71 -3.07 7.38 -7.79
CA ILE A 71 -4.16 8.24 -8.24
C ILE A 71 -4.43 8.02 -9.72
N ASP A 72 -3.37 7.86 -10.52
CA ASP A 72 -3.56 7.60 -11.94
C ASP A 72 -4.29 6.28 -12.18
N TYR A 73 -4.04 5.29 -11.33
CA TYR A 73 -4.60 3.95 -11.54
C TYR A 73 -6.01 3.83 -10.95
N PHE A 74 -6.23 4.30 -9.74
CA PHE A 74 -7.52 4.13 -9.07
C PHE A 74 -8.36 5.40 -9.02
N GLY A 75 -7.79 6.54 -9.32
CA GLY A 75 -8.51 7.81 -9.32
C GLY A 75 -8.38 8.61 -8.04
N SER A 76 -8.12 7.97 -6.92
CA SER A 76 -7.98 8.69 -5.66
C SER A 76 -7.36 7.79 -4.63
N ILE A 77 -6.93 8.37 -3.52
CA ILE A 77 -6.51 7.63 -2.35
C ILE A 77 -7.40 8.14 -1.22
N ASP A 78 -8.17 7.26 -0.64
CA ASP A 78 -9.10 7.65 0.42
C ASP A 78 -8.50 7.44 1.80
N ILE A 79 -7.67 6.44 1.97
CA ILE A 79 -7.11 6.10 3.27
C ILE A 79 -5.63 5.80 3.11
N LEU A 80 -4.82 6.43 3.93
CA LEU A 80 -3.38 6.19 3.91
C LEU A 80 -2.99 5.56 5.24
N VAL A 81 -2.36 4.38 5.17
CA VAL A 81 -1.87 3.71 6.37
C VAL A 81 -0.35 3.69 6.29
N ASN A 82 0.28 4.46 7.13
CA ASN A 82 1.72 4.56 7.14
C ASN A 82 2.27 3.58 8.15
N ASN A 83 2.51 2.35 7.72
CA ASN A 83 2.95 1.28 8.57
C ASN A 83 4.45 1.03 8.51
N ALA A 84 5.11 1.53 7.48
CA ALA A 84 6.49 1.21 7.30
C ALA A 84 7.38 2.02 8.18
N GLY A 85 8.37 1.37 8.59
CA GLY A 85 9.46 2.14 8.93
C GLY A 85 9.76 2.57 10.26
N TYR A 86 8.96 2.59 11.15
CA TYR A 86 9.40 3.09 12.27
C TYR A 86 9.27 2.31 13.34
N GLY A 87 9.52 1.84 13.88
CA GLY A 87 9.46 1.22 14.95
C GLY A 87 8.55 1.70 15.89
N TYR A 88 7.80 2.61 15.70
CA TYR A 88 6.96 2.93 16.73
C TYR A 88 5.87 3.64 16.25
N ARG A 89 5.11 3.81 16.96
CA ARG A 89 3.98 3.99 16.86
C ARG A 89 3.38 5.01 16.33
N SER A 90 3.69 5.85 16.55
CA SER A 90 3.04 6.93 16.22
C SER A 90 2.60 7.06 14.88
N ALA A 91 3.06 6.30 14.10
CA ALA A 91 2.78 6.47 12.81
C ALA A 91 1.41 6.44 12.48
N ILE A 92 0.67 5.92 13.21
CA ILE A 92 -0.50 5.69 12.81
C ILE A 92 -1.43 6.59 12.98
N GLU A 93 -1.39 7.36 13.37
CA GLU A 93 -2.31 8.14 13.52
C GLU A 93 -2.68 8.81 12.66
N GLU A 94 -2.89 8.92 12.07
CA GLU A 94 -3.33 9.49 11.22
C GLU A 94 -3.61 9.67 10.87
#